data_911c2e198d99e5f59abf84fb82f471f5
#
_entry.id   911c2e198d99e5f59abf84fb82f471f5
#
_cell.length_a   1.000
_cell.length_b   1.000
_cell.length_c   1.000
_cell.angle_alpha   90.00
_cell.angle_beta   90.00
_cell.angle_gamma   90.00
#
_symmetry.space_group_name_H-M   'P 1'
#
loop_
_entity.id
_entity.type
_entity.pdbx_description
1 polymer ?
#
loop_
_entity_poly.entity_id
_entity_poly.type
_entity_poly.pdbx_seq_one_letter_code
_entity_poly.pdbx_strand_id
1 'polypeptide(L)'
;MNAGRVFTEKYLRLMFKSLRDATPEEVMEELEHCRRENRRPVRIPRYFRGFFVEDEKFRASTGFEMQVFRHEVPELVEGPKHNLILYLHGGAFIYPPVFFHGRFLHDIALRTHCDALMPVYPKSPEYDCEYSVKTLLEYYQSLSESKRYDEIHLVGDSAGACLCLVVAQEAHKNGWQKPATTTLLSPCVDLNHTKEKEMQALQDKDSMLQYDRIVILNAIWQGKLAAMHPWVSPVFGDLGCIDNLCVYYGSDEILQPDDLFLKAMYEKAGKSGIFQEYEGMFHTFAMFPIPEGFRATKKIAAFIKERRLH
;
A
#
# COMPACT_ATOMS: atom_id res chain seq x y z
N MET A 1 -3.09 -14.04 26.61
CA MET A 1 -2.30 -13.13 25.73
C MET A 1 -0.86 -13.61 25.71
N ASN A 2 -0.26 -13.74 24.53
CA ASN A 2 1.15 -14.15 24.40
C ASN A 2 2.06 -12.98 24.83
N ALA A 3 3.05 -13.22 25.69
CA ALA A 3 3.96 -12.19 26.20
C ALA A 3 4.68 -11.41 25.09
N GLY A 4 4.98 -12.06 23.95
CA GLY A 4 5.56 -11.40 22.78
C GLY A 4 4.62 -10.38 22.14
N ARG A 5 3.31 -10.64 22.11
CA ARG A 5 2.30 -9.71 21.60
C ARG A 5 2.23 -8.44 22.45
N VAL A 6 2.16 -8.59 23.77
CA VAL A 6 2.12 -7.45 24.70
C VAL A 6 3.36 -6.56 24.57
N PHE A 7 4.54 -7.18 24.38
CA PHE A 7 5.78 -6.44 24.18
C PHE A 7 5.74 -5.66 22.85
N THR A 8 5.28 -6.28 21.75
CA THR A 8 5.17 -5.65 20.44
C THR A 8 4.20 -4.48 20.47
N GLU A 9 3.02 -4.64 21.07
CA GLU A 9 2.04 -3.55 21.20
C GLU A 9 2.58 -2.37 22.01
N LYS A 10 3.24 -2.61 23.14
CA LYS A 10 3.88 -1.55 23.92
C LYS A 10 4.97 -0.82 23.14
N TYR A 11 5.77 -1.56 22.39
CA TYR A 11 6.81 -0.99 21.55
C TYR A 11 6.23 -0.14 20.42
N LEU A 12 5.18 -0.61 19.76
CA LEU A 12 4.49 0.14 18.70
C LEU A 12 3.85 1.40 19.27
N ARG A 13 3.12 1.32 20.40
CA ARG A 13 2.54 2.49 21.06
C ARG A 13 3.60 3.54 21.42
N LEU A 14 4.80 3.11 21.82
CA LEU A 14 5.91 4.02 22.08
C LEU A 14 6.50 4.62 20.81
N MET A 15 6.71 3.80 19.77
CA MET A 15 7.24 4.25 18.48
C MET A 15 6.32 5.22 17.76
N PHE A 16 5.02 4.97 17.82
CA PHE A 16 3.99 5.77 17.12
C PHE A 16 3.28 6.75 18.06
N LYS A 17 3.80 6.97 19.28
CA LYS A 17 3.18 7.85 20.26
C LYS A 17 2.94 9.27 19.72
N SER A 18 3.93 9.86 19.06
CA SER A 18 3.81 11.19 18.44
C SER A 18 2.78 11.23 17.31
N LEU A 19 2.60 10.11 16.63
CA LEU A 19 1.60 10.00 15.57
C LEU A 19 0.19 9.79 16.13
N ARG A 20 0.05 9.14 17.27
CA ARG A 20 -1.24 8.87 17.91
C ARG A 20 -1.79 10.03 18.72
N ASP A 21 -0.93 10.66 19.49
CA ASP A 21 -1.35 11.63 20.50
C ASP A 21 -1.22 13.10 20.02
N ALA A 22 -0.96 13.30 18.72
CA ALA A 22 -0.75 14.62 18.14
C ALA A 22 -2.06 15.44 18.10
N THR A 23 -1.97 16.69 18.52
CA THR A 23 -3.05 17.67 18.34
C THR A 23 -3.18 18.07 16.87
N PRO A 24 -4.31 18.65 16.44
CA PRO A 24 -4.46 19.19 15.07
C PRO A 24 -3.35 20.17 14.68
N GLU A 25 -2.90 21.01 15.61
CA GLU A 25 -1.81 21.98 15.41
C GLU A 25 -0.48 21.24 15.16
N GLU A 26 -0.15 20.22 15.95
CA GLU A 26 1.04 19.41 15.77
C GLU A 26 1.00 18.63 14.45
N VAL A 27 -0.18 18.17 14.02
CA VAL A 27 -0.35 17.54 12.70
C VAL A 27 -0.04 18.56 11.59
N MET A 28 -0.48 19.80 11.72
CA MET A 28 -0.20 20.84 10.73
C MET A 28 1.28 21.21 10.67
N GLU A 29 1.97 21.30 11.81
CA GLU A 29 3.42 21.52 11.87
C GLU A 29 4.20 20.37 11.21
N GLU A 30 3.77 19.13 11.47
CA GLU A 30 4.35 17.95 10.85
C GLU A 30 4.15 17.93 9.33
N LEU A 31 2.98 18.34 8.84
CA LEU A 31 2.71 18.48 7.41
C LEU A 31 3.66 19.46 6.72
N GLU A 32 3.97 20.59 7.36
CA GLU A 32 4.96 21.53 6.84
C GLU A 32 6.38 20.95 6.85
N HIS A 33 6.70 20.10 7.83
CA HIS A 33 7.94 19.32 7.82
C HIS A 33 7.96 18.31 6.65
N CYS A 34 6.89 17.54 6.48
CA CYS A 34 6.74 16.57 5.37
C CYS A 34 6.84 17.26 4.01
N ARG A 35 6.26 18.45 3.85
CA ARG A 35 6.37 19.25 2.62
C ARG A 35 7.83 19.53 2.26
N ARG A 36 8.67 19.86 3.24
CA ARG A 36 10.09 20.10 3.00
C ARG A 36 10.85 18.81 2.68
N GLU A 37 10.56 17.75 3.41
CA GLU A 37 11.24 16.46 3.21
C GLU A 37 10.83 15.77 1.90
N ASN A 38 9.56 15.87 1.49
CA ASN A 38 9.06 15.27 0.25
C ASN A 38 9.66 15.87 -1.03
N ARG A 39 10.27 17.05 -0.93
CA ARG A 39 11.06 17.65 -2.01
C ARG A 39 12.45 17.05 -2.15
N ARG A 40 12.89 16.28 -1.16
CA ARG A 40 14.21 15.65 -1.17
C ARG A 40 14.11 14.22 -1.69
N PRO A 41 15.14 13.75 -2.42
CA PRO A 41 15.21 12.36 -2.81
C PRO A 41 15.19 11.44 -1.58
N VAL A 42 14.36 10.41 -1.64
CA VAL A 42 14.34 9.36 -0.64
C VAL A 42 15.64 8.56 -0.73
N ARG A 43 16.33 8.38 0.39
CA ARG A 43 17.59 7.61 0.42
C ARG A 43 17.28 6.16 0.73
N ILE A 44 17.86 5.25 -0.06
CA ILE A 44 17.83 3.82 0.27
C ILE A 44 18.51 3.62 1.63
N PRO A 45 17.83 3.07 2.63
CA PRO A 45 18.42 2.76 3.92
C PRO A 45 19.67 1.88 3.76
N ARG A 46 20.68 2.09 4.61
CA ARG A 46 21.98 1.41 4.49
C ARG A 46 21.88 -0.12 4.40
N TYR A 47 20.91 -0.70 5.14
CA TYR A 47 20.64 -2.15 5.15
C TYR A 47 20.14 -2.71 3.81
N PHE A 48 19.56 -1.88 2.96
CA PHE A 48 19.00 -2.29 1.67
C PHE A 48 19.88 -1.96 0.48
N ARG A 49 21.00 -1.27 0.67
CA ARG A 49 21.91 -0.92 -0.43
C ARG A 49 22.50 -2.11 -1.19
N GLY A 50 22.42 -3.32 -0.61
CA GLY A 50 22.81 -4.56 -1.28
C GLY A 50 21.66 -5.28 -2.00
N PHE A 51 20.43 -4.80 -1.86
CA PHE A 51 19.23 -5.47 -2.40
C PHE A 51 18.38 -4.55 -3.26
N PHE A 52 18.50 -3.23 -3.07
CA PHE A 52 17.79 -2.23 -3.84
C PHE A 52 18.76 -1.27 -4.50
N VAL A 53 18.48 -0.96 -5.74
CA VAL A 53 19.11 0.11 -6.50
C VAL A 53 18.06 1.15 -6.86
N GLU A 54 18.49 2.41 -7.03
CA GLU A 54 17.65 3.42 -7.66
C GLU A 54 17.66 3.15 -9.16
N ASP A 55 16.48 2.84 -9.72
CA ASP A 55 16.28 2.67 -11.15
C ASP A 55 16.27 4.03 -11.86
N GLU A 56 16.18 4.04 -13.20
CA GLU A 56 15.95 5.27 -13.92
C GLU A 56 14.73 6.00 -13.39
N LYS A 57 14.87 7.31 -13.16
CA LYS A 57 13.74 8.13 -12.74
C LYS A 57 12.70 8.19 -13.84
N PHE A 58 11.47 7.90 -13.49
CA PHE A 58 10.35 8.10 -14.39
C PHE A 58 9.95 9.58 -14.43
N ARG A 59 9.95 10.17 -15.62
CA ARG A 59 9.49 11.54 -15.83
C ARG A 59 8.07 11.53 -16.38
N ALA A 60 7.13 11.92 -15.54
CA ALA A 60 5.72 12.03 -15.91
C ALA A 60 5.42 13.30 -16.73
N SER A 61 4.32 13.29 -17.48
CA SER A 61 3.81 14.47 -18.19
C SER A 61 3.44 15.61 -17.25
N THR A 62 3.13 15.30 -15.99
CA THR A 62 2.93 16.26 -14.90
C THR A 62 4.19 17.08 -14.57
N GLY A 63 5.37 16.68 -15.10
CA GLY A 63 6.67 17.26 -14.80
C GLY A 63 7.34 16.66 -13.56
N PHE A 64 6.73 15.70 -12.90
CA PHE A 64 7.32 15.04 -11.73
C PHE A 64 8.38 14.02 -12.15
N GLU A 65 9.55 14.08 -11.51
CA GLU A 65 10.58 13.05 -11.62
C GLU A 65 10.43 12.05 -10.47
N MET A 66 9.80 10.92 -10.75
CA MET A 66 9.55 9.89 -9.76
C MET A 66 10.75 8.96 -9.61
N GLN A 67 11.25 8.85 -8.36
CA GLN A 67 12.23 7.81 -8.02
C GLN A 67 11.55 6.46 -8.03
N VAL A 68 12.24 5.45 -8.53
CA VAL A 68 11.80 4.06 -8.48
C VAL A 68 12.92 3.23 -7.84
N PHE A 69 12.61 2.51 -6.79
CA PHE A 69 13.52 1.54 -6.23
C PHE A 69 13.27 0.18 -6.85
N ARG A 70 14.32 -0.39 -7.45
CA ARG A 70 14.30 -1.74 -8.03
C ARG A 70 15.00 -2.70 -7.10
N HIS A 71 14.34 -3.79 -6.78
CA HIS A 71 14.95 -4.91 -6.09
C HIS A 71 15.70 -5.77 -7.11
N GLU A 72 16.98 -5.99 -6.85
CA GLU A 72 17.77 -6.91 -7.65
C GLU A 72 17.67 -8.31 -7.06
N VAL A 73 16.98 -9.20 -7.74
CA VAL A 73 17.05 -10.62 -7.44
C VAL A 73 18.35 -11.14 -8.05
N PRO A 74 19.24 -11.79 -7.27
CA PRO A 74 20.41 -12.42 -7.86
C PRO A 74 20.02 -13.38 -8.99
N GLU A 75 20.75 -13.39 -10.09
CA GLU A 75 20.52 -14.15 -11.33
C GLU A 75 20.40 -15.69 -11.16
N LEU A 76 20.31 -16.17 -9.94
CA LEU A 76 20.26 -17.60 -9.61
C LEU A 76 18.91 -18.27 -9.89
N VAL A 77 17.97 -17.54 -10.50
CA VAL A 77 16.68 -18.13 -10.86
C VAL A 77 16.52 -18.10 -12.37
N GLU A 78 17.02 -19.12 -13.02
CA GLU A 78 16.66 -19.46 -14.38
C GLU A 78 15.16 -19.70 -14.46
N GLY A 79 14.45 -18.81 -15.12
CA GLY A 79 13.03 -18.94 -15.44
C GLY A 79 12.70 -18.11 -16.67
N PRO A 80 11.91 -18.65 -17.62
CA PRO A 80 11.67 -18.02 -18.91
C PRO A 80 10.72 -16.83 -18.87
N LYS A 81 10.24 -16.41 -17.69
CA LYS A 81 9.23 -15.35 -17.57
C LYS A 81 9.63 -14.35 -16.50
N HIS A 82 9.71 -13.10 -16.90
CA HIS A 82 9.90 -11.98 -16.00
C HIS A 82 8.54 -11.52 -15.46
N ASN A 83 8.26 -11.85 -14.20
CA ASN A 83 7.08 -11.36 -13.50
C ASN A 83 7.48 -10.21 -12.57
N LEU A 84 6.63 -9.21 -12.46
CA LEU A 84 6.87 -8.01 -11.66
C LEU A 84 5.96 -7.97 -10.45
N ILE A 85 6.51 -7.66 -9.29
CA ILE A 85 5.78 -7.08 -8.17
C ILE A 85 5.92 -5.56 -8.25
N LEU A 86 4.82 -4.87 -8.53
CA LEU A 86 4.74 -3.43 -8.36
C LEU A 86 4.20 -3.15 -6.96
N TYR A 87 5.09 -2.66 -6.08
CA TYR A 87 4.77 -2.39 -4.70
C TYR A 87 4.48 -0.91 -4.47
N LEU A 88 3.26 -0.61 -4.03
CA LEU A 88 2.84 0.74 -3.68
C LEU A 88 2.87 0.89 -2.16
N HIS A 89 3.80 1.73 -1.67
CA HIS A 89 4.02 1.88 -0.24
C HIS A 89 2.91 2.67 0.45
N GLY A 90 2.65 2.34 1.71
CA GLY A 90 1.79 3.10 2.60
C GLY A 90 2.42 4.40 3.09
N GLY A 91 1.85 4.95 4.16
CA GLY A 91 2.29 6.19 4.77
C GLY A 91 1.30 7.34 4.60
N ALA A 92 0.00 7.02 4.66
CA ALA A 92 -1.11 8.00 4.65
C ALA A 92 -1.02 9.01 3.49
N PHE A 93 -0.47 8.60 2.35
CA PHE A 93 -0.19 9.43 1.16
C PHE A 93 0.77 10.61 1.40
N ILE A 94 1.42 10.67 2.55
CA ILE A 94 2.25 11.80 3.03
C ILE A 94 3.69 11.38 3.28
N TYR A 95 3.88 10.22 3.90
CA TYR A 95 5.20 9.76 4.33
C TYR A 95 5.90 8.95 3.24
N PRO A 96 7.24 9.10 3.13
CA PRO A 96 8.02 8.28 2.24
C PRO A 96 8.09 6.81 2.72
N PRO A 97 8.51 5.88 1.86
CA PRO A 97 8.72 4.50 2.26
C PRO A 97 9.79 4.40 3.36
N VAL A 98 9.55 3.53 4.33
CA VAL A 98 10.44 3.26 5.47
C VAL A 98 11.03 1.86 5.41
N PHE A 99 11.91 1.54 6.36
CA PHE A 99 12.59 0.25 6.46
C PHE A 99 11.67 -0.96 6.29
N PHE A 100 10.50 -0.96 6.91
CA PHE A 100 9.59 -2.11 6.87
C PHE A 100 9.03 -2.41 5.47
N HIS A 101 8.80 -1.40 4.64
CA HIS A 101 8.39 -1.58 3.25
C HIS A 101 9.47 -2.32 2.44
N GLY A 102 10.72 -1.83 2.53
CA GLY A 102 11.83 -2.47 1.83
C GLY A 102 12.09 -3.90 2.30
N ARG A 103 12.04 -4.15 3.62
CA ARG A 103 12.18 -5.49 4.19
C ARG A 103 11.10 -6.44 3.67
N PHE A 104 9.85 -6.03 3.72
CA PHE A 104 8.72 -6.83 3.24
C PHE A 104 8.84 -7.11 1.74
N LEU A 105 9.12 -6.08 0.94
CA LEU A 105 9.29 -6.24 -0.51
C LEU A 105 10.44 -7.19 -0.86
N HIS A 106 11.56 -7.08 -0.16
CA HIS A 106 12.69 -8.01 -0.31
C HIS A 106 12.26 -9.46 -0.04
N ASP A 107 11.56 -9.71 1.07
CA ASP A 107 11.14 -11.07 1.46
C ASP A 107 10.15 -11.68 0.46
N ILE A 108 9.17 -10.93 -0.03
CA ILE A 108 8.23 -11.45 -1.04
C ILE A 108 8.88 -11.61 -2.41
N ALA A 109 9.78 -10.71 -2.84
CA ALA A 109 10.50 -10.83 -4.10
C ALA A 109 11.35 -12.10 -4.13
N LEU A 110 12.12 -12.36 -3.08
CA LEU A 110 12.90 -13.62 -2.94
C LEU A 110 12.02 -14.86 -2.97
N ARG A 111 10.88 -14.85 -2.25
CA ARG A 111 9.99 -16.01 -2.19
C ARG A 111 9.27 -16.26 -3.49
N THR A 112 8.96 -15.24 -4.25
CA THR A 112 8.22 -15.35 -5.50
C THR A 112 9.10 -15.47 -6.72
N HIS A 113 10.37 -15.11 -6.62
CA HIS A 113 11.29 -14.97 -7.77
C HIS A 113 10.75 -13.98 -8.83
N CYS A 114 10.10 -12.92 -8.38
CA CYS A 114 9.66 -11.83 -9.24
C CYS A 114 10.64 -10.67 -9.14
N ASP A 115 10.81 -9.93 -10.22
CA ASP A 115 11.35 -8.57 -10.14
C ASP A 115 10.44 -7.73 -9.23
N ALA A 116 10.99 -6.73 -8.58
CA ALA A 116 10.15 -5.86 -7.74
C ALA A 116 10.53 -4.39 -7.92
N LEU A 117 9.52 -3.57 -8.13
CA LEU A 117 9.63 -2.12 -8.25
C LEU A 117 8.79 -1.44 -7.18
N MET A 118 9.35 -0.40 -6.57
CA MET A 118 8.67 0.45 -5.59
C MET A 118 8.83 1.92 -6.01
N PRO A 119 7.83 2.48 -6.73
CA PRO A 119 7.83 3.90 -7.07
C PRO A 119 7.56 4.75 -5.83
N VAL A 120 8.30 5.85 -5.71
CA VAL A 120 8.06 6.89 -4.71
C VAL A 120 7.14 7.93 -5.33
N TYR A 121 5.85 7.64 -5.33
CA TYR A 121 4.83 8.49 -5.95
C TYR A 121 4.75 9.88 -5.31
N PRO A 122 4.23 10.91 -6.03
CA PRO A 122 4.01 12.24 -5.46
C PRO A 122 3.13 12.16 -4.19
N LYS A 123 3.46 12.91 -3.17
CA LYS A 123 2.82 12.82 -1.86
C LYS A 123 2.27 14.17 -1.40
N SER A 124 1.20 14.14 -0.62
CA SER A 124 0.70 15.29 0.10
C SER A 124 1.70 15.74 1.17
N PRO A 125 1.65 16.99 1.62
CA PRO A 125 0.71 18.04 1.20
C PRO A 125 1.12 18.81 -0.06
N GLU A 126 2.22 18.43 -0.73
CA GLU A 126 2.71 19.11 -1.93
C GLU A 126 1.84 18.78 -3.16
N TYR A 127 1.38 17.53 -3.24
CA TYR A 127 0.59 17.00 -4.34
C TYR A 127 -0.68 16.34 -3.80
N ASP A 128 -1.81 16.62 -4.43
CA ASP A 128 -3.08 15.99 -4.09
C ASP A 128 -3.29 14.65 -4.81
N CYS A 129 -4.43 14.02 -4.55
CA CYS A 129 -4.83 12.76 -5.14
C CYS A 129 -4.78 12.81 -6.68
N GLU A 130 -5.34 13.85 -7.28
CA GLU A 130 -5.43 13.95 -8.74
C GLU A 130 -4.05 13.95 -9.40
N TYR A 131 -3.13 14.77 -8.87
CA TYR A 131 -1.76 14.85 -9.38
C TYR A 131 -1.00 13.53 -9.20
N SER A 132 -1.11 12.95 -8.01
CA SER A 132 -0.36 11.74 -7.64
C SER A 132 -0.85 10.53 -8.41
N VAL A 133 -2.16 10.36 -8.53
CA VAL A 133 -2.77 9.25 -9.28
C VAL A 133 -2.43 9.36 -10.77
N LYS A 134 -2.54 10.56 -11.40
CA LYS A 134 -2.14 10.74 -12.81
C LYS A 134 -0.69 10.31 -13.04
N THR A 135 0.23 10.76 -12.19
CA THR A 135 1.65 10.40 -12.29
C THR A 135 1.87 8.89 -12.17
N LEU A 136 1.19 8.25 -11.21
CA LEU A 136 1.30 6.80 -10.99
C LEU A 136 0.71 6.00 -12.15
N LEU A 137 -0.41 6.45 -12.71
CA LEU A 137 -1.07 5.80 -13.84
C LEU A 137 -0.23 5.88 -15.12
N GLU A 138 0.42 7.02 -15.39
CA GLU A 138 1.37 7.13 -16.50
C GLU A 138 2.54 6.15 -16.35
N TYR A 139 3.03 5.97 -15.12
CA TYR A 139 4.06 4.98 -14.85
C TYR A 139 3.58 3.56 -15.09
N TYR A 140 2.39 3.21 -14.60
CA TYR A 140 1.81 1.90 -14.84
C TYR A 140 1.56 1.63 -16.32
N GLN A 141 1.06 2.62 -17.06
CA GLN A 141 0.91 2.56 -18.51
C GLN A 141 2.24 2.25 -19.19
N SER A 142 3.32 2.94 -18.81
CA SER A 142 4.64 2.71 -19.39
C SER A 142 5.14 1.28 -19.15
N LEU A 143 4.89 0.72 -17.97
CA LEU A 143 5.19 -0.69 -17.65
C LEU A 143 4.38 -1.64 -18.53
N SER A 144 3.08 -1.39 -18.69
CA SER A 144 2.17 -2.17 -19.53
C SER A 144 2.60 -2.17 -21.01
N GLU A 145 2.95 -1.01 -21.54
CA GLU A 145 3.35 -0.82 -22.94
C GLU A 145 4.75 -1.38 -23.23
N SER A 146 5.63 -1.41 -22.24
CA SER A 146 7.00 -1.92 -22.40
C SER A 146 7.06 -3.40 -22.79
N LYS A 147 6.01 -4.16 -22.48
CA LYS A 147 5.94 -5.64 -22.67
C LYS A 147 7.11 -6.39 -22.02
N ARG A 148 7.80 -5.75 -21.07
CA ARG A 148 8.94 -6.33 -20.37
C ARG A 148 8.54 -7.46 -19.43
N TYR A 149 7.31 -7.37 -18.87
CA TYR A 149 6.81 -8.31 -17.89
C TYR A 149 5.62 -9.09 -18.43
N ASP A 150 5.64 -10.41 -18.28
CA ASP A 150 4.52 -11.28 -18.65
C ASP A 150 3.34 -11.06 -17.70
N GLU A 151 3.63 -10.88 -16.41
CA GLU A 151 2.63 -10.59 -15.38
C GLU A 151 3.09 -9.45 -14.47
N ILE A 152 2.12 -8.63 -14.08
CA ILE A 152 2.30 -7.59 -13.06
C ILE A 152 1.41 -7.95 -11.87
N HIS A 153 2.02 -8.09 -10.70
CA HIS A 153 1.34 -8.30 -9.44
C HIS A 153 1.35 -7.00 -8.64
N LEU A 154 0.18 -6.46 -8.31
CA LEU A 154 0.08 -5.31 -7.43
C LEU A 154 0.13 -5.76 -5.97
N VAL A 155 0.98 -5.13 -5.20
CA VAL A 155 1.05 -5.31 -3.75
C VAL A 155 1.14 -3.93 -3.10
N GLY A 156 0.33 -3.70 -2.07
CA GLY A 156 0.39 -2.42 -1.37
C GLY A 156 -0.12 -2.53 0.06
N ASP A 157 0.29 -1.57 0.88
CA ASP A 157 -0.13 -1.46 2.27
C ASP A 157 -0.80 -0.11 2.54
N SER A 158 -1.82 -0.09 3.40
CA SER A 158 -2.48 1.14 3.85
C SER A 158 -2.90 2.03 2.67
N ALA A 159 -2.40 3.27 2.60
CA ALA A 159 -2.57 4.19 1.49
C ALA A 159 -2.11 3.62 0.14
N GLY A 160 -1.03 2.84 0.11
CA GLY A 160 -0.56 2.17 -1.10
C GLY A 160 -1.51 1.08 -1.58
N ALA A 161 -2.20 0.40 -0.66
CA ALA A 161 -3.24 -0.57 -1.00
C ALA A 161 -4.47 0.10 -1.66
N CYS A 162 -4.83 1.32 -1.21
CA CYS A 162 -5.80 2.16 -1.92
C CYS A 162 -5.38 2.39 -3.37
N LEU A 163 -4.13 2.82 -3.58
CA LEU A 163 -3.59 3.07 -4.92
C LEU A 163 -3.52 1.80 -5.79
N CYS A 164 -3.31 0.61 -5.21
CA CYS A 164 -3.40 -0.66 -5.96
C CYS A 164 -4.78 -0.88 -6.56
N LEU A 165 -5.87 -0.60 -5.82
CA LEU A 165 -7.22 -0.70 -6.34
C LEU A 165 -7.48 0.32 -7.45
N VAL A 166 -7.02 1.57 -7.28
CA VAL A 166 -7.12 2.61 -8.31
C VAL A 166 -6.42 2.19 -9.60
N VAL A 167 -5.17 1.71 -9.48
CA VAL A 167 -4.39 1.25 -10.65
C VAL A 167 -5.07 0.07 -11.34
N ALA A 168 -5.60 -0.90 -10.58
CA ALA A 168 -6.28 -2.06 -11.16
C ALA A 168 -7.55 -1.67 -11.94
N GLN A 169 -8.35 -0.76 -11.40
CA GLN A 169 -9.57 -0.24 -12.03
C GLN A 169 -9.24 0.56 -13.30
N GLU A 170 -8.27 1.47 -13.22
CA GLU A 170 -7.88 2.29 -14.37
C GLU A 170 -7.17 1.47 -15.46
N ALA A 171 -6.39 0.44 -15.08
CA ALA A 171 -5.80 -0.48 -16.04
C ALA A 171 -6.89 -1.21 -16.86
N HIS A 172 -7.95 -1.66 -16.22
CA HIS A 172 -9.10 -2.25 -16.91
C HIS A 172 -9.78 -1.25 -17.85
N LYS A 173 -10.11 -0.08 -17.34
CA LYS A 173 -10.83 0.98 -18.06
C LYS A 173 -10.07 1.45 -19.31
N ASN A 174 -8.74 1.52 -19.24
CA ASN A 174 -7.88 2.00 -20.33
C ASN A 174 -7.34 0.87 -21.21
N GLY A 175 -7.72 -0.39 -20.98
CA GLY A 175 -7.25 -1.53 -21.76
C GLY A 175 -5.76 -1.84 -21.63
N TRP A 176 -5.14 -1.44 -20.53
CA TRP A 176 -3.75 -1.78 -20.20
C TRP A 176 -3.64 -3.22 -19.69
N GLN A 177 -2.41 -3.71 -19.54
CA GLN A 177 -2.17 -5.01 -18.93
C GLN A 177 -2.80 -5.05 -17.53
N LYS A 178 -3.78 -5.96 -17.34
CA LYS A 178 -4.41 -6.14 -16.04
C LYS A 178 -3.43 -6.74 -15.04
N PRO A 179 -3.48 -6.34 -13.77
CA PRO A 179 -2.74 -7.05 -12.74
C PRO A 179 -3.17 -8.52 -12.67
N ALA A 180 -2.19 -9.43 -12.62
CA ALA A 180 -2.44 -10.86 -12.43
C ALA A 180 -3.00 -11.17 -11.04
N THR A 181 -2.49 -10.46 -10.02
CA THR A 181 -3.02 -10.46 -8.65
C THR A 181 -2.99 -9.06 -8.05
N THR A 182 -3.90 -8.81 -7.10
CA THR A 182 -3.91 -7.60 -6.27
C THR A 182 -3.90 -8.03 -4.81
N THR A 183 -2.82 -7.71 -4.09
CA THR A 183 -2.63 -8.03 -2.67
C THR A 183 -2.59 -6.76 -1.84
N LEU A 184 -3.47 -6.67 -0.88
CA LEU A 184 -3.66 -5.50 -0.02
C LEU A 184 -3.35 -5.84 1.43
N LEU A 185 -2.61 -4.97 2.10
CA LEU A 185 -2.31 -5.06 3.53
C LEU A 185 -2.98 -3.89 4.23
N SER A 186 -3.98 -4.18 5.08
CA SER A 186 -4.68 -3.14 5.85
C SER A 186 -5.10 -1.94 5.00
N PRO A 187 -5.87 -2.14 3.91
CA PRO A 187 -6.13 -1.09 2.93
C PRO A 187 -7.01 0.05 3.49
N CYS A 188 -6.64 1.29 3.15
CA CYS A 188 -7.47 2.48 3.36
C CYS A 188 -8.29 2.71 2.10
N VAL A 189 -9.57 2.31 2.07
CA VAL A 189 -10.36 2.26 0.83
C VAL A 189 -11.57 3.18 0.79
N ASP A 190 -11.96 3.74 1.92
CA ASP A 190 -13.12 4.63 2.08
C ASP A 190 -12.75 5.93 2.81
N LEU A 191 -12.25 6.91 2.06
CA LEU A 191 -11.92 8.24 2.60
C LEU A 191 -13.18 9.12 2.78
N ASN A 192 -14.36 8.60 2.44
CA ASN A 192 -15.64 9.20 2.79
C ASN A 192 -16.10 8.83 4.21
N HIS A 193 -15.32 7.96 4.88
CA HIS A 193 -15.56 7.54 6.27
C HIS A 193 -16.95 6.98 6.53
N THR A 194 -17.49 6.16 5.62
CA THR A 194 -18.81 5.54 5.73
C THR A 194 -18.96 4.71 7.01
N LYS A 195 -17.83 4.22 7.54
CA LYS A 195 -17.73 3.38 8.75
C LYS A 195 -17.14 4.12 9.97
N GLU A 196 -17.33 5.43 10.03
CA GLU A 196 -16.76 6.28 11.09
C GLU A 196 -16.98 5.73 12.51
N LYS A 197 -18.21 5.37 12.86
CA LYS A 197 -18.55 4.90 14.22
C LYS A 197 -17.82 3.61 14.59
N GLU A 198 -17.76 2.68 13.65
CA GLU A 198 -17.05 1.41 13.81
C GLU A 198 -15.55 1.62 13.93
N MET A 199 -14.98 2.54 13.14
CA MET A 199 -13.55 2.92 13.21
C MET A 199 -13.22 3.56 14.54
N GLN A 200 -14.03 4.53 15.02
CA GLN A 200 -13.84 5.17 16.32
C GLN A 200 -13.93 4.19 17.48
N ALA A 201 -14.79 3.17 17.39
CA ALA A 201 -14.92 2.13 18.41
C ALA A 201 -13.64 1.27 18.57
N LEU A 202 -12.77 1.24 17.57
CA LEU A 202 -11.49 0.52 17.59
C LEU A 202 -10.31 1.40 18.03
N GLN A 203 -10.51 2.70 18.23
CA GLN A 203 -9.46 3.68 18.52
C GLN A 203 -8.54 3.26 19.69
N ASP A 204 -9.10 2.75 20.77
CA ASP A 204 -8.32 2.35 21.95
C ASP A 204 -7.52 1.07 21.72
N LYS A 205 -7.93 0.23 20.77
CA LYS A 205 -7.23 -1.01 20.41
C LYS A 205 -6.08 -0.74 19.45
N ASP A 206 -6.26 0.18 18.52
CA ASP A 206 -5.23 0.49 17.54
C ASP A 206 -3.98 1.05 18.21
N SER A 207 -2.83 0.45 17.96
CA SER A 207 -1.56 0.85 18.53
C SER A 207 -0.77 1.82 17.65
N MET A 208 -1.24 2.11 16.44
CA MET A 208 -0.50 2.90 15.44
C MET A 208 -1.28 4.11 14.94
N LEU A 209 -2.58 3.97 14.71
CA LEU A 209 -3.39 4.98 14.04
C LEU A 209 -4.32 5.69 15.02
N GLN A 210 -4.67 6.92 14.66
CA GLN A 210 -5.68 7.74 15.34
C GLN A 210 -6.69 8.25 14.32
N TYR A 211 -7.97 8.12 14.63
CA TYR A 211 -9.05 8.41 13.69
C TYR A 211 -9.04 9.87 13.23
N ASP A 212 -9.04 10.85 14.16
CA ASP A 212 -9.08 12.27 13.84
C ASP A 212 -7.89 12.70 12.95
N ARG A 213 -6.71 12.14 13.23
CA ARG A 213 -5.52 12.38 12.42
C ARG A 213 -5.71 11.85 10.99
N ILE A 214 -6.24 10.63 10.83
CA ILE A 214 -6.48 10.05 9.50
C ILE A 214 -7.46 10.91 8.71
N VAL A 215 -8.52 11.42 9.36
CA VAL A 215 -9.49 12.33 8.71
C VAL A 215 -8.79 13.57 8.16
N ILE A 216 -7.90 14.20 8.95
CA ILE A 216 -7.13 15.38 8.50
C ILE A 216 -6.24 15.02 7.30
N LEU A 217 -5.48 13.92 7.39
CA LEU A 217 -4.56 13.50 6.33
C LEU A 217 -5.29 13.14 5.04
N ASN A 218 -6.42 12.44 5.16
CA ASN A 218 -7.28 12.07 4.03
C ASN A 218 -7.88 13.30 3.34
N ALA A 219 -8.31 14.30 4.10
CA ALA A 219 -8.85 15.55 3.53
C ALA A 219 -7.79 16.31 2.71
N ILE A 220 -6.53 16.30 3.18
CA ILE A 220 -5.41 16.92 2.46
C ILE A 220 -5.08 16.15 1.18
N TRP A 221 -5.05 14.80 1.26
CA TRP A 221 -4.84 13.93 0.11
C TRP A 221 -5.94 14.09 -0.93
N GLN A 222 -7.20 14.08 -0.52
CA GLN A 222 -8.36 14.20 -1.39
C GLN A 222 -8.28 15.41 -2.32
N GLY A 223 -7.79 16.55 -1.82
CA GLY A 223 -7.70 17.78 -2.58
C GLY A 223 -9.08 18.28 -3.02
N LYS A 224 -9.27 18.44 -4.34
CA LYS A 224 -10.53 18.96 -4.92
C LYS A 224 -11.52 17.87 -5.36
N LEU A 225 -11.11 16.62 -5.34
CA LEU A 225 -11.97 15.51 -5.74
C LEU A 225 -13.06 15.26 -4.68
N ALA A 226 -14.21 14.73 -5.10
CA ALA A 226 -15.21 14.28 -4.15
C ALA A 226 -14.71 13.09 -3.31
N ALA A 227 -15.11 12.99 -2.04
CA ALA A 227 -14.67 11.90 -1.17
C ALA A 227 -15.01 10.52 -1.73
N MET A 228 -16.15 10.38 -2.42
CA MET A 228 -16.54 9.12 -3.09
C MET A 228 -15.96 8.96 -4.50
N HIS A 229 -15.09 9.86 -4.97
CA HIS A 229 -14.43 9.68 -6.26
C HIS A 229 -13.59 8.39 -6.24
N PRO A 230 -13.64 7.51 -7.28
CA PRO A 230 -12.91 6.22 -7.26
C PRO A 230 -11.39 6.33 -7.06
N TRP A 231 -10.78 7.45 -7.38
CA TRP A 231 -9.36 7.68 -7.10
C TRP A 231 -9.10 8.01 -5.62
N VAL A 232 -10.09 8.56 -4.92
CA VAL A 232 -10.03 8.88 -3.49
C VAL A 232 -10.46 7.68 -2.65
N SER A 233 -11.63 7.12 -2.98
CA SER A 233 -12.23 5.98 -2.29
C SER A 233 -12.53 4.87 -3.29
N PRO A 234 -11.55 4.02 -3.62
CA PRO A 234 -11.69 3.01 -4.68
C PRO A 234 -12.73 1.94 -4.40
N VAL A 235 -13.23 1.82 -3.18
CA VAL A 235 -14.35 0.94 -2.84
C VAL A 235 -15.64 1.32 -3.57
N PHE A 236 -15.80 2.57 -4.01
CA PHE A 236 -16.93 3.06 -4.82
C PHE A 236 -16.69 2.97 -6.33
N GLY A 237 -15.53 2.49 -6.75
CA GLY A 237 -15.23 2.25 -8.16
C GLY A 237 -15.70 0.87 -8.65
N ASP A 238 -15.22 0.47 -9.83
CA ASP A 238 -15.55 -0.84 -10.42
C ASP A 238 -14.70 -1.96 -9.80
N LEU A 239 -15.18 -2.55 -8.72
CA LEU A 239 -14.55 -3.72 -8.11
C LEU A 239 -14.73 -5.00 -8.94
N GLY A 240 -15.73 -5.04 -9.83
CA GLY A 240 -15.99 -6.19 -10.69
C GLY A 240 -14.91 -6.45 -11.72
N CYS A 241 -14.07 -5.47 -12.03
CA CYS A 241 -12.95 -5.62 -12.97
C CYS A 241 -11.70 -6.25 -12.34
N ILE A 242 -11.62 -6.33 -11.01
CA ILE A 242 -10.46 -6.82 -10.28
C ILE A 242 -10.56 -8.33 -10.13
N ASP A 243 -9.58 -9.04 -10.65
CA ASP A 243 -9.45 -10.48 -10.49
C ASP A 243 -8.38 -10.79 -9.41
N ASN A 244 -8.47 -11.97 -8.77
CA ASN A 244 -7.47 -12.46 -7.82
C ASN A 244 -7.09 -11.44 -6.73
N LEU A 245 -8.11 -10.97 -5.99
CA LEU A 245 -7.93 -10.08 -4.84
C LEU A 245 -7.59 -10.87 -3.57
N CYS A 246 -6.58 -10.40 -2.84
CA CYS A 246 -6.17 -10.95 -1.55
C CYS A 246 -5.94 -9.81 -0.56
N VAL A 247 -6.60 -9.85 0.61
CA VAL A 247 -6.55 -8.81 1.64
C VAL A 247 -6.12 -9.42 2.97
N TYR A 248 -5.12 -8.83 3.62
CA TYR A 248 -4.65 -9.20 4.96
C TYR A 248 -4.76 -8.01 5.90
N TYR A 249 -5.42 -8.18 7.03
CA TYR A 249 -5.66 -7.10 7.99
C TYR A 249 -5.72 -7.63 9.43
N GLY A 250 -5.56 -6.72 10.39
CA GLY A 250 -5.65 -7.00 11.81
C GLY A 250 -7.04 -6.71 12.38
N SER A 251 -7.45 -7.43 13.44
CA SER A 251 -8.72 -7.14 14.11
C SER A 251 -8.64 -5.92 15.03
N ASP A 252 -7.44 -5.46 15.40
CA ASP A 252 -7.22 -4.39 16.37
C ASP A 252 -6.75 -3.09 15.69
N GLU A 253 -7.11 -2.87 14.42
CA GLU A 253 -6.83 -1.65 13.67
C GLU A 253 -8.11 -0.88 13.32
N ILE A 254 -8.02 0.45 13.30
CA ILE A 254 -9.20 1.31 13.00
C ILE A 254 -9.69 1.17 11.56
N LEU A 255 -8.90 0.64 10.63
CA LEU A 255 -9.28 0.39 9.23
C LEU A 255 -9.96 -0.98 9.02
N GLN A 256 -10.06 -1.83 10.04
CA GLN A 256 -10.76 -3.12 9.93
C GLN A 256 -12.21 -3.01 9.40
N PRO A 257 -13.01 -1.99 9.78
CA PRO A 257 -14.32 -1.79 9.16
C PRO A 257 -14.29 -1.50 7.66
N ASP A 258 -13.23 -0.84 7.16
CA ASP A 258 -13.01 -0.61 5.73
C ASP A 258 -12.73 -1.93 4.99
N ASP A 259 -11.95 -2.83 5.61
CA ASP A 259 -11.66 -4.16 5.05
C ASP A 259 -12.93 -4.99 4.89
N LEU A 260 -13.81 -4.96 5.91
CA LEU A 260 -15.10 -5.64 5.88
C LEU A 260 -16.04 -4.99 4.85
N PHE A 261 -15.99 -3.68 4.72
CA PHE A 261 -16.79 -2.95 3.72
C PHE A 261 -16.29 -3.28 2.30
N LEU A 262 -14.99 -3.30 2.08
CA LEU A 262 -14.40 -3.73 0.80
C LEU A 262 -14.85 -5.15 0.45
N LYS A 263 -14.79 -6.07 1.40
CA LYS A 263 -15.25 -7.45 1.21
C LYS A 263 -16.71 -7.49 0.74
N ALA A 264 -17.59 -6.81 1.46
CA ALA A 264 -19.03 -6.78 1.13
C ALA A 264 -19.30 -6.18 -0.26
N MET A 265 -18.59 -5.11 -0.63
CA MET A 265 -18.73 -4.47 -1.94
C MET A 265 -18.14 -5.34 -3.07
N TYR A 266 -17.04 -6.05 -2.82
CA TYR A 266 -16.44 -6.98 -3.78
C TYR A 266 -17.35 -8.20 -4.03
N GLU A 267 -17.95 -8.76 -2.98
CA GLU A 267 -18.95 -9.83 -3.09
C GLU A 267 -20.21 -9.34 -3.82
N LYS A 268 -20.67 -8.11 -3.55
CA LYS A 268 -21.78 -7.48 -4.25
C LYS A 268 -21.50 -7.28 -5.75
N ALA A 269 -20.25 -7.08 -6.12
CA ALA A 269 -19.82 -7.02 -7.53
C ALA A 269 -19.71 -8.41 -8.20
N GLY A 270 -20.14 -9.48 -7.53
CA GLY A 270 -20.15 -10.85 -8.04
C GLY A 270 -18.77 -11.53 -7.98
N LYS A 271 -17.86 -11.01 -7.20
CA LYS A 271 -16.48 -11.52 -7.07
C LYS A 271 -16.27 -12.24 -5.73
N SER A 272 -15.29 -13.12 -5.71
CA SER A 272 -14.79 -13.77 -4.50
C SER A 272 -13.28 -13.57 -4.39
N GLY A 273 -12.81 -13.23 -3.19
CA GLY A 273 -11.41 -13.00 -2.89
C GLY A 273 -10.99 -13.62 -1.55
N ILE A 274 -9.71 -13.53 -1.26
CA ILE A 274 -9.19 -13.94 0.04
C ILE A 274 -9.20 -12.71 0.96
N PHE A 275 -9.99 -12.77 2.04
CA PHE A 275 -9.99 -11.76 3.10
C PHE A 275 -9.57 -12.45 4.41
N GLN A 276 -8.32 -12.21 4.81
CA GLN A 276 -7.71 -12.91 5.93
C GLN A 276 -7.51 -11.95 7.10
N GLU A 277 -8.43 -12.00 8.05
CA GLU A 277 -8.26 -11.34 9.34
C GLU A 277 -7.26 -12.08 10.21
N TYR A 278 -6.44 -11.32 10.93
CA TYR A 278 -5.55 -11.83 11.98
C TYR A 278 -5.95 -11.24 13.32
N GLU A 279 -6.46 -12.11 14.19
CA GLU A 279 -6.95 -11.72 15.52
C GLU A 279 -5.86 -11.06 16.35
N GLY A 280 -6.19 -9.87 16.89
CA GLY A 280 -5.34 -9.06 17.73
C GLY A 280 -4.12 -8.50 17.04
N MET A 281 -4.09 -8.46 15.72
CA MET A 281 -3.02 -7.80 14.99
C MET A 281 -3.38 -6.35 14.73
N PHE A 282 -2.32 -5.54 14.62
CA PHE A 282 -2.33 -4.12 14.39
C PHE A 282 -2.17 -3.78 12.90
N HIS A 283 -2.34 -2.52 12.57
CA HIS A 283 -2.25 -1.98 11.22
C HIS A 283 -0.95 -2.39 10.50
N THR A 284 -1.08 -2.92 9.30
CA THR A 284 0.01 -3.40 8.43
C THR A 284 0.96 -4.43 9.08
N PHE A 285 0.48 -5.21 10.06
CA PHE A 285 1.27 -6.18 10.82
C PHE A 285 2.11 -7.12 9.95
N ALA A 286 1.64 -7.43 8.74
CA ALA A 286 2.30 -8.35 7.81
C ALA A 286 3.71 -7.91 7.41
N MET A 287 4.00 -6.60 7.48
CA MET A 287 5.33 -6.05 7.18
C MET A 287 6.32 -6.16 8.34
N PHE A 288 5.85 -6.46 9.55
CA PHE A 288 6.70 -6.48 10.74
C PHE A 288 7.34 -7.86 10.96
N PRO A 289 8.56 -7.91 11.57
CA PRO A 289 9.29 -9.14 11.82
C PRO A 289 8.73 -9.90 13.06
N ILE A 290 7.46 -10.23 12.99
CA ILE A 290 6.73 -11.02 14.01
C ILE A 290 6.23 -12.33 13.40
N PRO A 291 5.92 -13.35 14.20
CA PRO A 291 5.48 -14.66 13.68
C PRO A 291 4.28 -14.57 12.75
N GLU A 292 3.30 -13.71 13.06
CA GLU A 292 2.12 -13.44 12.25
C GLU A 292 2.49 -12.81 10.91
N GLY A 293 3.40 -11.83 10.91
CA GLY A 293 3.93 -11.18 9.72
C GLY A 293 4.63 -12.17 8.79
N PHE A 294 5.50 -13.03 9.34
CA PHE A 294 6.16 -14.07 8.54
C PHE A 294 5.18 -15.09 7.96
N ARG A 295 4.12 -15.46 8.71
CA ARG A 295 3.07 -16.35 8.20
C ARG A 295 2.26 -15.69 7.08
N ALA A 296 1.90 -14.42 7.24
CA ALA A 296 1.20 -13.64 6.21
C ALA A 296 2.06 -13.52 4.95
N THR A 297 3.33 -13.11 5.06
CA THR A 297 4.26 -12.99 3.93
C THR A 297 4.41 -14.31 3.16
N LYS A 298 4.49 -15.44 3.86
CA LYS A 298 4.56 -16.77 3.22
C LYS A 298 3.28 -17.09 2.43
N LYS A 299 2.10 -16.79 2.98
CA LYS A 299 0.81 -17.01 2.29
C LYS A 299 0.66 -16.09 1.07
N ILE A 300 1.07 -14.82 1.19
CA ILE A 300 1.08 -13.84 0.09
C ILE A 300 1.95 -14.35 -1.06
N ALA A 301 3.16 -14.79 -0.74
CA ALA A 301 4.06 -15.34 -1.76
C ALA A 301 3.51 -16.62 -2.43
N ALA A 302 2.85 -17.49 -1.67
CA ALA A 302 2.17 -18.65 -2.22
C ALA A 302 1.02 -18.24 -3.16
N PHE A 303 0.17 -17.30 -2.74
CA PHE A 303 -0.92 -16.77 -3.55
C PHE A 303 -0.44 -16.20 -4.89
N ILE A 304 0.65 -15.41 -4.88
CA ILE A 304 1.23 -14.86 -6.10
C ILE A 304 1.73 -15.99 -7.02
N LYS A 305 2.40 -17.01 -6.45
CA LYS A 305 2.92 -18.15 -7.22
C LYS A 305 1.84 -19.03 -7.85
N GLU A 306 0.77 -19.30 -7.11
CA GLU A 306 -0.34 -20.17 -7.55
C GLU A 306 -1.16 -19.55 -8.70
N ARG A 307 -1.07 -18.23 -8.88
CA ARG A 307 -1.82 -17.49 -9.89
C ARG A 307 -0.99 -17.11 -11.12
N ARG A 308 0.26 -17.57 -11.18
CA ARG A 308 1.09 -17.41 -12.38
C ARG A 308 0.50 -18.20 -13.54
N LEU A 309 0.48 -17.58 -14.71
CA LEU A 309 0.20 -18.31 -15.96
C LEU A 309 1.32 -19.33 -16.19
N HIS A 310 0.95 -20.57 -16.40
CA HIS A 310 1.88 -21.68 -16.70
C HIS A 310 2.41 -21.60 -18.12
#